data_9204ce0428cb2d6078eafd75b71946ed
#
_entry.id   9204ce0428cb2d6078eafd75b71946ed
#
_cell.length_a   1.000
_cell.length_b   1.000
_cell.length_c   1.000
_cell.angle_alpha   90.00
_cell.angle_beta   90.00
_cell.angle_gamma   90.00
#
_symmetry.space_group_name_H-M   'P 1'
#
loop_
_entity.id
_entity.type
_entity.pdbx_description
1 polymer ?
#
loop_
_entity_poly.entity_id
_entity_poly.type
_entity_poly.pdbx_seq_one_letter_code
_entity_poly.pdbx_strand_id
1 'polypeptide(L)'
;ALRTSRGLGDVYKRQDIKIFGVAKGSGMIQPDMATTLAYIFTDADLPNDVLKKLLKKNISNTFNAISCDSDTSTNDMVSIFSTGKSKHPKIKNANDEKIKNFDFALNKVLLNLAKRVVADGEGASKFITVNIQGCKNEDDAKKIAFSIANSPLVKTAISGEDANWGRVVMAIGKAGVQIKHEKLSIKFGEISVVSNGKLNSNYNEDEVSEYMKSDSIDINVDISCGSKSFKVYTMDLTKKYIEINGDYRS
;
A
#
# COMPACT_ATOMS: atom_id res chain seq x y z
N ALA A 1 -11.80 -6.14 -15.14
CA ALA A 1 -11.36 -7.53 -15.35
C ALA A 1 -11.03 -8.18 -14.01
N LEU A 2 -11.62 -9.32 -13.71
CA LEU A 2 -11.33 -10.12 -12.51
C LEU A 2 -9.95 -10.74 -12.68
N ARG A 3 -8.95 -10.24 -11.96
CA ARG A 3 -7.63 -10.87 -11.89
C ARG A 3 -7.56 -11.74 -10.64
N THR A 4 -7.29 -13.03 -10.85
CA THR A 4 -7.12 -14.01 -9.78
C THR A 4 -5.66 -14.10 -9.37
N SER A 5 -5.35 -13.98 -8.07
CA SER A 5 -4.06 -14.39 -7.54
C SER A 5 -4.21 -15.73 -6.84
N ARG A 6 -3.47 -16.74 -7.28
CA ARG A 6 -3.30 -17.97 -6.51
C ARG A 6 -2.40 -17.64 -5.32
N GLY A 7 -2.89 -17.89 -4.11
CA GLY A 7 -2.07 -17.82 -2.92
C GLY A 7 -0.83 -18.69 -3.08
N LEU A 8 0.33 -18.17 -2.75
CA LEU A 8 1.54 -18.94 -2.61
C LEU A 8 1.33 -19.92 -1.45
N GLY A 9 1.09 -21.19 -1.77
CA GLY A 9 1.17 -22.27 -0.82
C GLY A 9 2.61 -22.40 -0.40
N ASP A 10 2.97 -21.86 0.74
CA ASP A 10 4.28 -22.12 1.33
C ASP A 10 4.25 -23.48 2.02
N VAL A 11 5.19 -24.31 1.63
CA VAL A 11 5.26 -25.73 1.93
C VAL A 11 5.58 -25.95 3.40
N TYR A 12 4.56 -26.11 4.25
CA TYR A 12 4.70 -26.85 5.48
C TYR A 12 4.19 -28.28 5.26
N LYS A 13 5.10 -29.23 5.21
CA LYS A 13 4.95 -30.63 4.78
C LYS A 13 3.97 -31.52 5.61
N ARG A 14 2.93 -30.98 6.25
CA ARG A 14 1.95 -31.82 6.98
C ARG A 14 0.47 -31.48 6.80
N GLN A 15 0.09 -30.28 6.31
CA GLN A 15 -1.31 -29.96 5.96
C GLN A 15 -1.33 -28.71 5.07
N ASP A 16 -1.68 -28.85 3.81
CA ASP A 16 -1.78 -27.74 2.84
C ASP A 16 -3.07 -26.95 3.07
N ILE A 17 -3.04 -25.94 3.93
CA ILE A 17 -4.13 -24.96 4.00
C ILE A 17 -4.02 -24.04 2.80
N LYS A 18 -5.13 -23.85 2.12
CA LYS A 18 -5.22 -22.97 0.94
C LYS A 18 -5.87 -21.66 1.32
N ILE A 19 -5.32 -20.57 0.80
CA ILE A 19 -5.92 -19.24 0.83
C ILE A 19 -6.00 -18.74 -0.61
N PHE A 20 -7.21 -18.38 -1.02
CA PHE A 20 -7.48 -17.80 -2.34
C PHE A 20 -8.18 -16.46 -2.16
N GLY A 21 -7.85 -15.47 -2.99
CA GLY A 21 -8.49 -14.18 -2.95
C GLY A 21 -8.75 -13.60 -4.32
N VAL A 22 -9.84 -12.85 -4.42
CA VAL A 22 -10.18 -12.01 -5.58
C VAL A 22 -10.47 -10.60 -5.07
N ALA A 23 -10.06 -9.60 -5.84
CA ALA A 23 -10.38 -8.21 -5.57
C ALA A 23 -10.74 -7.49 -6.86
N LYS A 24 -11.57 -6.46 -6.74
CA LYS A 24 -12.00 -5.57 -7.81
C LYS A 24 -11.97 -4.14 -7.29
N GLY A 25 -11.48 -3.24 -8.10
CA GLY A 25 -11.43 -1.81 -7.88
C GLY A 25 -10.50 -1.18 -8.90
N SER A 26 -10.82 0.02 -9.38
CA SER A 26 -9.96 0.77 -10.31
C SER A 26 -9.99 2.28 -10.07
N GLY A 27 -11.10 2.84 -9.59
CA GLY A 27 -11.30 4.22 -9.18
C GLY A 27 -12.07 4.30 -7.86
N MET A 28 -12.10 5.48 -7.23
CA MET A 28 -12.64 5.73 -5.90
C MET A 28 -11.96 4.82 -4.87
N ILE A 29 -10.61 4.86 -4.84
CA ILE A 29 -9.78 3.97 -4.05
C ILE A 29 -8.93 4.75 -3.06
N GLN A 30 -9.43 4.91 -1.85
CA GLN A 30 -8.69 5.15 -0.62
C GLN A 30 -9.44 4.48 0.53
N PRO A 31 -9.19 3.20 0.80
CA PRO A 31 -9.93 2.48 1.82
C PRO A 31 -9.65 3.03 3.22
N ASP A 32 -10.72 3.43 3.91
CA ASP A 32 -10.72 3.60 5.37
C ASP A 32 -11.76 2.63 5.97
N MET A 33 -11.43 1.36 5.92
CA MET A 33 -12.27 0.19 6.19
C MET A 33 -13.32 -0.15 5.11
N ALA A 34 -13.35 0.57 4.00
CA ALA A 34 -14.25 0.27 2.89
C ALA A 34 -13.79 1.00 1.62
N THR A 35 -13.27 0.36 0.56
CA THR A 35 -13.24 0.90 -0.81
C THR A 35 -12.89 -0.14 -1.86
N THR A 36 -13.06 -1.40 -1.60
CA THR A 36 -12.75 -2.44 -2.58
C THR A 36 -13.62 -3.63 -2.31
N LEU A 37 -14.16 -4.22 -3.34
CA LEU A 37 -14.78 -5.52 -3.20
C LEU A 37 -13.70 -6.59 -3.23
N ALA A 38 -13.38 -7.15 -2.07
CA ALA A 38 -12.42 -8.23 -1.96
C ALA A 38 -13.01 -9.42 -1.19
N TYR A 39 -12.84 -10.59 -1.77
CA TYR A 39 -13.33 -11.84 -1.20
C TYR A 39 -12.18 -12.82 -1.04
N ILE A 40 -11.96 -13.27 0.19
CA ILE A 40 -10.91 -14.20 0.56
C ILE A 40 -11.58 -15.52 0.96
N PHE A 41 -11.06 -16.63 0.48
CA PHE A 41 -11.55 -17.97 0.76
C PHE A 41 -10.41 -18.83 1.30
N THR A 42 -10.73 -19.64 2.32
CA THR A 42 -9.78 -20.63 2.85
C THR A 42 -10.50 -21.94 3.16
N ASP A 43 -9.77 -23.03 3.14
CA ASP A 43 -10.25 -24.32 3.61
C ASP A 43 -9.90 -24.61 5.08
N ALA A 44 -9.21 -23.69 5.76
CA ALA A 44 -8.90 -23.80 7.19
C ALA A 44 -10.18 -23.88 8.04
N ASP A 45 -10.15 -24.70 9.11
CA ASP A 45 -11.22 -24.76 10.11
C ASP A 45 -10.92 -23.75 11.24
N LEU A 46 -11.37 -22.51 11.04
CA LEU A 46 -11.11 -21.40 11.95
C LEU A 46 -12.41 -20.80 12.50
N PRO A 47 -12.49 -20.53 13.80
CA PRO A 47 -13.62 -19.82 14.40
C PRO A 47 -13.80 -18.43 13.78
N ASN A 48 -15.04 -17.98 13.65
CA ASN A 48 -15.40 -16.71 13.02
C ASN A 48 -14.75 -15.49 13.72
N ASP A 49 -14.66 -15.51 15.04
CA ASP A 49 -14.00 -14.45 15.82
C ASP A 49 -12.49 -14.39 15.57
N VAL A 50 -11.85 -15.53 15.31
CA VAL A 50 -10.43 -15.63 14.93
C VAL A 50 -10.23 -15.03 13.54
N LEU A 51 -11.04 -15.43 12.55
CA LEU A 51 -10.99 -14.89 11.20
C LEU A 51 -11.19 -13.36 11.20
N LYS A 52 -12.19 -12.87 11.93
CA LYS A 52 -12.47 -11.43 12.06
C LYS A 52 -11.28 -10.65 12.65
N LYS A 53 -10.66 -11.19 13.71
CA LYS A 53 -9.49 -10.56 14.34
C LYS A 53 -8.29 -10.53 13.40
N LEU A 54 -8.02 -11.63 12.69
CA LEU A 54 -6.93 -11.72 11.72
C LEU A 54 -7.15 -10.76 10.54
N LEU A 55 -8.37 -10.70 10.00
CA LEU A 55 -8.69 -9.77 8.92
C LEU A 55 -8.48 -8.32 9.38
N LYS A 56 -9.04 -7.93 10.52
CA LYS A 56 -8.90 -6.57 11.08
C LYS A 56 -7.43 -6.19 11.31
N LYS A 57 -6.61 -7.11 11.81
CA LYS A 57 -5.17 -6.90 12.02
C LYS A 57 -4.44 -6.65 10.70
N ASN A 58 -4.74 -7.45 9.68
CA ASN A 58 -3.99 -7.43 8.43
C ASN A 58 -4.45 -6.33 7.45
N ILE A 59 -5.69 -5.84 7.59
CA ILE A 59 -6.23 -4.87 6.63
C ILE A 59 -5.55 -3.50 6.73
N SER A 60 -5.06 -3.13 7.91
CA SER A 60 -4.46 -1.81 8.18
C SER A 60 -3.19 -1.53 7.37
N ASN A 61 -2.40 -2.55 7.09
CA ASN A 61 -1.15 -2.44 6.32
C ASN A 61 -1.25 -3.06 4.91
N THR A 62 -2.46 -3.39 4.47
CA THR A 62 -2.74 -3.93 3.14
C THR A 62 -3.76 -3.06 2.41
N PHE A 63 -5.06 -3.36 2.49
CA PHE A 63 -6.08 -2.55 1.80
C PHE A 63 -6.20 -1.13 2.37
N ASN A 64 -6.03 -0.91 3.67
CA ASN A 64 -6.01 0.46 4.24
C ASN A 64 -4.65 1.17 4.06
N ALA A 65 -3.76 0.63 3.26
CA ALA A 65 -2.46 1.21 2.92
C ALA A 65 -2.31 1.47 1.41
N ILE A 66 -3.43 1.62 0.70
CA ILE A 66 -3.46 1.97 -0.71
C ILE A 66 -4.27 3.23 -0.97
N SER A 67 -3.97 3.92 -2.07
CA SER A 67 -4.79 5.01 -2.60
C SER A 67 -4.58 5.13 -4.11
N CYS A 68 -5.64 5.29 -4.89
CA CYS A 68 -5.54 5.66 -6.31
C CYS A 68 -5.80 7.15 -6.52
N ASP A 69 -6.87 7.67 -5.96
CA ASP A 69 -7.41 9.01 -6.23
C ASP A 69 -7.84 9.79 -4.99
N SER A 70 -7.55 9.27 -3.80
CA SER A 70 -7.92 9.84 -2.50
C SER A 70 -9.42 9.81 -2.15
N ASP A 71 -10.26 9.25 -3.00
CA ASP A 71 -11.69 9.16 -2.75
C ASP A 71 -12.07 7.84 -2.10
N THR A 72 -12.94 7.91 -1.09
CA THR A 72 -13.45 6.75 -0.34
C THR A 72 -14.86 6.41 -0.82
N SER A 73 -15.09 5.17 -1.21
CA SER A 73 -16.43 4.69 -1.58
C SER A 73 -17.29 4.41 -0.34
N THR A 74 -18.59 4.36 -0.52
CA THR A 74 -19.56 4.03 0.54
C THR A 74 -19.91 2.55 0.63
N ASN A 75 -19.48 1.72 -0.34
CA ASN A 75 -19.98 0.35 -0.53
C ASN A 75 -18.88 -0.72 -0.56
N ASP A 76 -17.75 -0.46 0.07
CA ASP A 76 -16.61 -1.35 0.01
C ASP A 76 -16.62 -2.43 1.07
N MET A 77 -16.12 -3.59 0.71
CA MET A 77 -16.13 -4.74 1.60
C MET A 77 -14.93 -5.65 1.37
N VAL A 78 -14.24 -6.00 2.44
CA VAL A 78 -13.30 -7.12 2.46
C VAL A 78 -13.87 -8.23 3.33
N SER A 79 -14.16 -9.38 2.72
CA SER A 79 -14.75 -10.53 3.40
C SER A 79 -13.83 -11.74 3.34
N ILE A 80 -13.81 -12.51 4.43
CA ILE A 80 -13.11 -13.79 4.48
C ILE A 80 -14.08 -14.92 4.83
N PHE A 81 -14.00 -16.01 4.07
CA PHE A 81 -14.83 -17.19 4.22
C PHE A 81 -13.97 -18.42 4.45
N SER A 82 -14.33 -19.21 5.46
CA SER A 82 -13.72 -20.49 5.74
C SER A 82 -14.70 -21.64 5.46
N THR A 83 -14.23 -22.66 4.74
CA THR A 83 -15.03 -23.86 4.46
C THR A 83 -14.86 -24.96 5.50
N GLY A 84 -13.84 -24.89 6.36
CA GLY A 84 -13.54 -25.86 7.40
C GLY A 84 -13.15 -27.26 6.87
N LYS A 85 -12.80 -27.38 5.58
CA LYS A 85 -12.51 -28.66 4.94
C LYS A 85 -11.12 -29.21 5.22
N SER A 86 -10.17 -28.35 5.58
CA SER A 86 -8.81 -28.75 5.88
C SER A 86 -8.68 -29.25 7.32
N LYS A 87 -8.01 -30.39 7.50
CA LYS A 87 -7.76 -30.95 8.84
C LYS A 87 -6.48 -30.37 9.43
N HIS A 88 -6.59 -29.65 10.52
CA HIS A 88 -5.45 -29.11 11.27
C HIS A 88 -5.77 -29.08 12.78
N PRO A 89 -4.78 -28.90 13.66
CA PRO A 89 -5.04 -28.72 15.09
C PRO A 89 -6.01 -27.59 15.35
N LYS A 90 -6.96 -27.78 16.27
CA LYS A 90 -7.94 -26.75 16.62
C LYS A 90 -7.23 -25.47 17.09
N ILE A 91 -7.65 -24.36 16.53
CA ILE A 91 -7.23 -23.01 16.88
C ILE A 91 -8.28 -22.42 17.82
N LYS A 92 -7.86 -21.96 19.00
CA LYS A 92 -8.78 -21.44 20.02
C LYS A 92 -8.92 -19.91 19.98
N ASN A 93 -7.88 -19.20 19.56
CA ASN A 93 -7.87 -17.73 19.50
C ASN A 93 -6.82 -17.24 18.48
N ALA A 94 -6.87 -15.96 18.17
CA ALA A 94 -6.00 -15.33 17.19
C ALA A 94 -4.52 -15.18 17.62
N ASN A 95 -4.19 -15.43 18.89
CA ASN A 95 -2.82 -15.37 19.41
C ASN A 95 -2.19 -16.77 19.53
N ASP A 96 -2.88 -17.84 19.09
CA ASP A 96 -2.33 -19.20 19.09
C ASP A 96 -1.09 -19.25 18.17
N GLU A 97 0.02 -19.78 18.67
CA GLU A 97 1.26 -19.92 17.91
C GLU A 97 1.06 -20.68 16.58
N LYS A 98 0.13 -21.62 16.56
CA LYS A 98 -0.18 -22.46 15.39
C LYS A 98 -0.77 -21.66 14.21
N ILE A 99 -1.29 -20.43 14.47
CA ILE A 99 -1.92 -19.62 13.43
C ILE A 99 -0.92 -18.67 12.74
N LYS A 100 0.29 -18.53 13.24
CA LYS A 100 1.27 -17.57 12.74
C LYS A 100 1.53 -17.68 11.22
N ASN A 101 1.67 -18.92 10.74
CA ASN A 101 1.93 -19.16 9.31
C ASN A 101 0.70 -18.82 8.46
N PHE A 102 -0.51 -19.10 8.95
CA PHE A 102 -1.74 -18.71 8.29
C PHE A 102 -1.89 -17.17 8.25
N ASP A 103 -1.65 -16.51 9.38
CA ASP A 103 -1.68 -15.04 9.49
C ASP A 103 -0.70 -14.38 8.50
N PHE A 104 0.53 -14.89 8.42
CA PHE A 104 1.52 -14.42 7.48
C PHE A 104 1.10 -14.65 6.01
N ALA A 105 0.56 -15.83 5.69
CA ALA A 105 0.08 -16.12 4.34
C ALA A 105 -1.14 -15.27 3.97
N LEU A 106 -2.06 -15.05 4.92
CA LEU A 106 -3.20 -14.16 4.74
C LEU A 106 -2.75 -12.73 4.45
N ASN A 107 -1.78 -12.21 5.22
CA ASN A 107 -1.21 -10.89 4.98
C ASN A 107 -0.63 -10.78 3.57
N LYS A 108 0.16 -11.77 3.12
CA LYS A 108 0.71 -11.79 1.76
C LYS A 108 -0.37 -11.77 0.67
N VAL A 109 -1.45 -12.54 0.83
CA VAL A 109 -2.55 -12.57 -0.14
C VAL A 109 -3.24 -11.21 -0.18
N LEU A 110 -3.59 -10.63 0.97
CA LEU A 110 -4.23 -9.32 1.07
C LEU A 110 -3.35 -8.22 0.47
N LEU A 111 -2.06 -8.21 0.80
CA LEU A 111 -1.11 -7.22 0.28
C LEU A 111 -0.95 -7.33 -1.24
N ASN A 112 -0.86 -8.55 -1.76
CA ASN A 112 -0.75 -8.79 -3.20
C ASN A 112 -1.99 -8.29 -3.95
N LEU A 113 -3.19 -8.57 -3.41
CA LEU A 113 -4.44 -8.08 -3.98
C LEU A 113 -4.53 -6.56 -3.93
N ALA A 114 -4.20 -5.94 -2.80
CA ALA A 114 -4.21 -4.49 -2.64
C ALA A 114 -3.27 -3.81 -3.65
N LYS A 115 -2.05 -4.31 -3.80
CA LYS A 115 -1.10 -3.79 -4.81
C LYS A 115 -1.61 -3.94 -6.25
N ARG A 116 -2.27 -5.05 -6.57
CA ARG A 116 -2.86 -5.27 -7.89
C ARG A 116 -4.02 -4.32 -8.18
N VAL A 117 -4.83 -4.00 -7.18
CA VAL A 117 -5.89 -2.99 -7.30
C VAL A 117 -5.28 -1.64 -7.68
N VAL A 118 -4.19 -1.23 -7.04
CA VAL A 118 -3.47 0.02 -7.36
C VAL A 118 -2.85 -0.03 -8.76
N ALA A 119 -2.18 -1.13 -9.11
CA ALA A 119 -1.54 -1.29 -10.41
C ALA A 119 -2.54 -1.33 -11.59
N ASP A 120 -3.80 -1.68 -11.31
CA ASP A 120 -4.92 -1.70 -12.27
C ASP A 120 -5.79 -0.43 -12.14
N GLY A 121 -5.31 0.60 -11.46
CA GLY A 121 -6.02 1.86 -11.25
C GLY A 121 -6.28 2.61 -12.55
N GLU A 122 -7.35 3.39 -12.58
CA GLU A 122 -7.79 4.12 -13.78
C GLU A 122 -6.71 5.07 -14.29
N GLY A 123 -6.23 4.81 -15.50
CA GLY A 123 -5.19 5.62 -16.14
C GLY A 123 -3.80 5.50 -15.55
N ALA A 124 -3.54 4.53 -14.66
CA ALA A 124 -2.22 4.29 -14.09
C ALA A 124 -1.20 3.93 -15.17
N SER A 125 -0.04 4.58 -15.13
CA SER A 125 1.13 4.22 -15.94
C SER A 125 2.30 3.75 -15.08
N LYS A 126 2.38 4.19 -13.83
CA LYS A 126 3.44 3.82 -12.89
C LYS A 126 2.85 3.44 -11.52
N PHE A 127 3.44 2.39 -10.92
CA PHE A 127 3.16 1.99 -9.55
C PHE A 127 4.10 2.73 -8.59
N ILE A 128 3.57 3.29 -7.51
CA ILE A 128 4.35 4.09 -6.58
C ILE A 128 4.27 3.48 -5.18
N THR A 129 5.43 3.29 -4.55
CA THR A 129 5.52 2.98 -3.12
C THR A 129 6.01 4.23 -2.37
N VAL A 130 5.23 4.70 -1.41
CA VAL A 130 5.65 5.77 -0.48
C VAL A 130 6.00 5.12 0.85
N ASN A 131 7.27 5.14 1.22
CA ASN A 131 7.78 4.55 2.44
C ASN A 131 8.27 5.64 3.40
N ILE A 132 7.58 5.81 4.51
CA ILE A 132 7.92 6.78 5.57
C ILE A 132 8.51 6.04 6.74
N GLN A 133 9.66 6.50 7.23
CA GLN A 133 10.33 5.96 8.40
C GLN A 133 10.80 7.07 9.35
N GLY A 134 11.24 6.67 10.54
CA GLY A 134 11.80 7.59 11.50
C GLY A 134 10.78 8.49 12.20
N CYS A 135 9.49 8.14 12.22
CA CYS A 135 8.44 8.91 12.91
C CYS A 135 8.32 8.54 14.40
N LYS A 136 7.76 9.44 15.21
CA LYS A 136 7.51 9.21 16.64
C LYS A 136 6.42 8.17 16.88
N ASN A 137 5.38 8.20 16.08
CA ASN A 137 4.25 7.27 16.12
C ASN A 137 3.85 6.87 14.70
N GLU A 138 3.03 5.82 14.58
CA GLU A 138 2.58 5.28 13.30
C GLU A 138 1.58 6.21 12.61
N ASP A 139 0.75 6.92 13.37
CA ASP A 139 -0.23 7.86 12.82
C ASP A 139 0.46 9.02 12.08
N ASP A 140 1.54 9.56 12.61
CA ASP A 140 2.34 10.58 11.93
C ASP A 140 2.94 10.03 10.63
N ALA A 141 3.47 8.81 10.66
CA ALA A 141 4.00 8.16 9.47
C ALA A 141 2.89 7.95 8.41
N LYS A 142 1.70 7.50 8.84
CA LYS A 142 0.53 7.31 7.99
C LYS A 142 0.07 8.63 7.36
N LYS A 143 -0.05 9.72 8.15
CA LYS A 143 -0.44 11.04 7.65
C LYS A 143 0.51 11.56 6.58
N ILE A 144 1.82 11.46 6.82
CA ILE A 144 2.83 11.90 5.86
C ILE A 144 2.75 11.03 4.59
N ALA A 145 2.66 9.70 4.73
CA ALA A 145 2.60 8.78 3.59
C ALA A 145 1.39 9.07 2.68
N PHE A 146 0.20 9.23 3.26
CA PHE A 146 -1.00 9.57 2.48
C PHE A 146 -0.96 11.00 1.93
N SER A 147 -0.35 11.96 2.63
CA SER A 147 -0.18 13.31 2.10
C SER A 147 0.66 13.33 0.82
N ILE A 148 1.70 12.49 0.75
CA ILE A 148 2.51 12.33 -0.46
C ILE A 148 1.73 11.54 -1.53
N ALA A 149 1.18 10.36 -1.16
CA ALA A 149 0.47 9.47 -2.07
C ALA A 149 -0.73 10.13 -2.76
N ASN A 150 -1.42 11.03 -2.07
CA ASN A 150 -2.60 11.76 -2.55
C ASN A 150 -2.30 13.12 -3.15
N SER A 151 -1.02 13.51 -3.26
CA SER A 151 -0.66 14.80 -3.84
C SER A 151 -0.74 14.77 -5.37
N PRO A 152 -1.69 15.48 -6.02
CA PRO A 152 -1.74 15.55 -7.49
C PRO A 152 -0.41 16.04 -8.09
N LEU A 153 0.26 16.99 -7.41
CA LEU A 153 1.55 17.53 -7.89
C LEU A 153 2.66 16.48 -7.82
N VAL A 154 2.71 15.63 -6.80
CA VAL A 154 3.67 14.52 -6.72
C VAL A 154 3.35 13.48 -7.80
N LYS A 155 2.09 13.07 -7.91
CA LYS A 155 1.64 12.03 -8.84
C LYS A 155 1.86 12.44 -10.30
N THR A 156 1.59 13.70 -10.65
CA THR A 156 1.82 14.22 -12.00
C THR A 156 3.31 14.41 -12.32
N ALA A 157 4.16 14.71 -11.33
CA ALA A 157 5.61 14.73 -11.53
C ALA A 157 6.12 13.34 -11.91
N ILE A 158 5.68 12.31 -11.17
CA ILE A 158 6.05 10.92 -11.45
C ILE A 158 5.56 10.45 -12.82
N SER A 159 4.33 10.82 -13.20
CA SER A 159 3.79 10.57 -14.56
C SER A 159 4.64 11.22 -15.64
N GLY A 160 5.20 12.38 -15.36
CA GLY A 160 6.10 13.12 -16.27
C GLY A 160 7.58 12.73 -16.12
N GLU A 161 7.90 11.66 -15.36
CA GLU A 161 9.26 11.18 -15.12
C GLU A 161 10.18 12.21 -14.43
N ASP A 162 9.56 13.14 -13.67
CA ASP A 162 10.24 14.20 -12.93
C ASP A 162 10.40 13.80 -11.45
N ALA A 163 11.63 13.65 -11.00
CA ALA A 163 11.99 13.38 -9.59
C ALA A 163 11.87 14.65 -8.74
N ASN A 164 10.71 15.26 -8.74
CA ASN A 164 10.45 16.54 -8.09
C ASN A 164 10.38 16.42 -6.56
N TRP A 165 11.55 16.34 -5.93
CA TRP A 165 11.66 16.26 -4.48
C TRP A 165 11.05 17.48 -3.76
N GLY A 166 11.01 18.65 -4.40
CA GLY A 166 10.36 19.84 -3.86
C GLY A 166 8.87 19.62 -3.64
N ARG A 167 8.18 18.92 -4.57
CA ARG A 167 6.78 18.54 -4.41
C ARG A 167 6.58 17.51 -3.30
N VAL A 168 7.54 16.62 -3.10
CA VAL A 168 7.53 15.67 -1.95
C VAL A 168 7.67 16.44 -0.63
N VAL A 169 8.61 17.39 -0.52
CA VAL A 169 8.76 18.25 0.65
C VAL A 169 7.49 19.06 0.94
N MET A 170 6.90 19.65 -0.08
CA MET A 170 5.61 20.36 0.05
C MET A 170 4.50 19.44 0.57
N ALA A 171 4.42 18.21 0.06
CA ALA A 171 3.42 17.24 0.50
C ALA A 171 3.65 16.81 1.97
N ILE A 172 4.90 16.67 2.40
CA ILE A 172 5.25 16.43 3.81
C ILE A 172 4.81 17.61 4.67
N GLY A 173 5.09 18.85 4.24
CA GLY A 173 4.77 20.06 5.00
C GLY A 173 3.27 20.24 5.26
N LYS A 174 2.42 19.86 4.29
CA LYS A 174 0.96 19.95 4.45
C LYS A 174 0.33 18.80 5.24
N ALA A 175 1.11 17.77 5.65
CA ALA A 175 0.58 16.60 6.37
C ALA A 175 0.07 16.90 7.79
N GLY A 176 0.30 18.11 8.32
CA GLY A 176 -0.07 18.51 9.68
C GLY A 176 0.75 17.82 10.77
N VAL A 177 1.94 17.31 10.42
CA VAL A 177 2.87 16.65 11.34
C VAL A 177 4.08 17.56 11.57
N GLN A 178 4.45 17.76 12.84
CA GLN A 178 5.67 18.51 13.16
C GLN A 178 6.92 17.67 12.87
N ILE A 179 7.75 18.14 11.97
CA ILE A 179 9.02 17.52 11.60
C ILE A 179 10.19 18.49 11.88
N LYS A 180 11.39 17.94 12.01
CA LYS A 180 12.63 18.70 12.02
C LYS A 180 13.20 18.70 10.62
N HIS A 181 13.08 19.82 9.91
CA HIS A 181 13.49 19.94 8.51
C HIS A 181 14.96 19.55 8.30
N GLU A 182 15.82 19.91 9.22
CA GLU A 182 17.26 19.61 9.20
C GLU A 182 17.60 18.11 9.34
N LYS A 183 16.60 17.27 9.62
CA LYS A 183 16.75 15.81 9.71
C LYS A 183 16.11 15.06 8.56
N LEU A 184 15.38 15.77 7.69
CA LEU A 184 14.65 15.15 6.59
C LEU A 184 15.62 14.59 5.56
N SER A 185 15.40 13.34 5.16
CA SER A 185 16.08 12.71 4.02
C SER A 185 15.06 12.11 3.06
N ILE A 186 15.33 12.22 1.75
CA ILE A 186 14.46 11.73 0.68
C ILE A 186 15.31 11.00 -0.34
N LYS A 187 14.84 9.79 -0.74
CA LYS A 187 15.41 9.02 -1.84
C LYS A 187 14.32 8.65 -2.83
N PHE A 188 14.70 8.56 -4.10
CA PHE A 188 13.95 7.84 -5.13
C PHE A 188 14.67 6.53 -5.40
N GLY A 189 14.01 5.39 -5.11
CA GLY A 189 14.70 4.11 -5.02
C GLY A 189 15.82 4.16 -3.98
N GLU A 190 17.04 3.85 -4.38
CA GLU A 190 18.23 3.95 -3.56
C GLU A 190 18.99 5.29 -3.73
N ILE A 191 18.58 6.12 -4.70
CA ILE A 191 19.25 7.36 -5.04
C ILE A 191 18.88 8.46 -4.03
N SER A 192 19.85 8.96 -3.29
CA SER A 192 19.64 9.99 -2.28
C SER A 192 19.60 11.38 -2.91
N VAL A 193 18.44 12.05 -2.76
CA VAL A 193 18.21 13.39 -3.31
C VAL A 193 18.30 14.46 -2.24
N VAL A 194 17.70 14.21 -1.07
CA VAL A 194 17.78 15.11 0.09
C VAL A 194 18.44 14.37 1.24
N SER A 195 19.41 15.00 1.88
CA SER A 195 20.08 14.49 3.07
C SER A 195 20.16 15.61 4.11
N ASN A 196 19.66 15.32 5.32
CA ASN A 196 19.66 16.29 6.43
C ASN A 196 19.06 17.66 6.02
N GLY A 197 17.95 17.66 5.32
CA GLY A 197 17.20 18.84 4.92
C GLY A 197 17.81 19.65 3.77
N LYS A 198 18.89 19.20 3.16
CA LYS A 198 19.58 19.86 2.05
C LYS A 198 19.69 18.93 0.84
N LEU A 199 19.82 19.51 -0.36
CA LEU A 199 20.16 18.75 -1.53
C LEU A 199 21.45 17.96 -1.28
N ASN A 200 21.45 16.67 -1.62
CA ASN A 200 22.61 15.81 -1.45
C ASN A 200 23.76 16.32 -2.33
N SER A 201 24.96 16.47 -1.77
CA SER A 201 26.14 16.91 -2.53
C SER A 201 26.52 15.99 -3.69
N ASN A 202 26.13 14.73 -3.62
CA ASN A 202 26.39 13.71 -4.65
C ASN A 202 25.13 13.49 -5.55
N TYR A 203 24.16 14.42 -5.51
CA TYR A 203 22.99 14.33 -6.36
C TYR A 203 23.38 14.38 -7.84
N ASN A 204 22.93 13.38 -8.58
CA ASN A 204 23.08 13.28 -10.01
C ASN A 204 21.69 13.23 -10.66
N GLU A 205 21.36 14.27 -11.42
CA GLU A 205 20.04 14.40 -12.05
C GLU A 205 19.81 13.36 -13.15
N ASP A 206 20.86 13.00 -13.90
CA ASP A 206 20.75 12.00 -14.98
C ASP A 206 20.43 10.60 -14.40
N GLU A 207 21.06 10.25 -13.29
CA GLU A 207 20.81 8.96 -12.60
C GLU A 207 19.37 8.86 -12.09
N VAL A 208 18.87 9.92 -11.47
CA VAL A 208 17.50 9.96 -10.98
C VAL A 208 16.50 9.98 -12.12
N SER A 209 16.75 10.75 -13.17
CA SER A 209 15.90 10.81 -14.37
C SER A 209 15.80 9.43 -15.06
N GLU A 210 16.90 8.68 -15.12
CA GLU A 210 16.85 7.30 -15.66
C GLU A 210 16.03 6.38 -14.78
N TYR A 211 16.19 6.46 -13.45
CA TYR A 211 15.35 5.70 -12.51
C TYR A 211 13.86 6.01 -12.66
N MET A 212 13.50 7.28 -12.88
CA MET A 212 12.10 7.72 -13.03
C MET A 212 11.38 7.15 -14.26
N LYS A 213 12.11 6.60 -15.24
CA LYS A 213 11.53 5.89 -16.39
C LYS A 213 10.98 4.50 -16.03
N SER A 214 11.29 3.98 -14.84
CA SER A 214 10.82 2.67 -14.38
C SER A 214 9.29 2.65 -14.20
N ASP A 215 8.68 1.47 -14.38
CA ASP A 215 7.24 1.25 -14.14
C ASP A 215 6.88 1.31 -12.64
N SER A 216 7.87 1.13 -11.77
CA SER A 216 7.69 1.16 -10.32
C SER A 216 8.66 2.14 -9.68
N ILE A 217 8.12 3.09 -8.92
CA ILE A 217 8.87 4.15 -8.27
C ILE A 217 8.71 4.05 -6.75
N ASP A 218 9.82 3.99 -6.04
CA ASP A 218 9.85 4.03 -4.58
C ASP A 218 10.26 5.43 -4.10
N ILE A 219 9.42 6.07 -3.29
CA ILE A 219 9.72 7.32 -2.58
C ILE A 219 10.00 6.96 -1.13
N ASN A 220 11.26 7.04 -0.72
CA ASN A 220 11.72 6.73 0.62
C ASN A 220 11.99 8.02 1.39
N VAL A 221 11.31 8.24 2.51
CA VAL A 221 11.42 9.44 3.35
C VAL A 221 11.79 9.03 4.76
N ASP A 222 12.88 9.60 5.29
CA ASP A 222 13.27 9.47 6.69
C ASP A 222 13.09 10.79 7.42
N ILE A 223 12.26 10.78 8.46
CA ILE A 223 11.99 11.93 9.33
C ILE A 223 13.01 12.04 10.48
N SER A 224 13.69 10.93 10.80
CA SER A 224 14.73 10.84 11.87
C SER A 224 14.33 11.43 13.21
N CYS A 225 13.06 11.25 13.63
CA CYS A 225 12.49 11.72 14.89
C CYS A 225 12.00 10.58 15.81
N GLY A 226 12.10 9.32 15.36
CA GLY A 226 11.66 8.13 16.08
C GLY A 226 11.98 6.85 15.32
N SER A 227 11.22 5.79 15.60
CA SER A 227 11.44 4.46 15.00
C SER A 227 10.21 3.88 14.28
N LYS A 228 9.13 4.65 14.19
CA LYS A 228 7.90 4.18 13.56
C LYS A 228 7.92 4.46 12.07
N SER A 229 7.24 3.61 11.33
CA SER A 229 7.18 3.68 9.87
C SER A 229 5.78 3.33 9.38
N PHE A 230 5.47 3.78 8.18
CA PHE A 230 4.27 3.37 7.44
C PHE A 230 4.55 3.37 5.95
N LYS A 231 3.87 2.48 5.21
CA LYS A 231 4.03 2.35 3.77
C LYS A 231 2.68 2.45 3.09
N VAL A 232 2.59 3.28 2.05
CA VAL A 232 1.40 3.42 1.21
C VAL A 232 1.77 3.07 -0.23
N TYR A 233 0.85 2.40 -0.91
CA TYR A 233 0.95 2.08 -2.32
C TYR A 233 -0.05 2.93 -3.09
N THR A 234 0.41 3.57 -4.16
CA THR A 234 -0.40 4.44 -5.00
C THR A 234 0.02 4.32 -6.47
N MET A 235 -0.62 5.04 -7.32
CA MET A 235 -0.31 5.17 -8.74
C MET A 235 -0.02 6.62 -9.10
N ASP A 236 0.57 6.85 -10.27
CA ASP A 236 0.72 8.18 -10.84
C ASP A 236 -0.63 8.78 -11.27
N LEU A 237 -0.64 10.04 -11.69
CA LEU A 237 -1.82 10.72 -12.20
C LEU A 237 -1.55 11.20 -13.63
N THR A 238 -2.19 10.54 -14.58
CA THR A 238 -2.06 10.81 -16.02
C THR A 238 -3.27 11.54 -16.59
N LYS A 239 -3.17 12.05 -17.82
CA LYS A 239 -4.31 12.59 -18.56
C LYS A 239 -5.42 11.56 -18.74
N LYS A 240 -5.05 10.26 -18.82
CA LYS A 240 -5.99 9.16 -19.02
C LYS A 240 -6.98 9.01 -17.86
N TYR A 241 -6.55 9.29 -16.62
CA TYR A 241 -7.47 9.33 -15.47
C TYR A 241 -8.59 10.36 -15.67
N ILE A 242 -8.24 11.56 -16.14
CA ILE A 242 -9.21 12.64 -16.39
C ILE A 242 -10.15 12.26 -17.53
N GLU A 243 -9.63 11.70 -18.62
CA GLU A 243 -10.44 11.24 -19.76
C GLU A 243 -11.47 10.20 -19.33
N ILE A 244 -11.04 9.16 -18.58
CA ILE A 244 -11.92 8.09 -18.10
C ILE A 244 -13.03 8.66 -17.21
N ASN A 245 -12.68 9.49 -16.23
CA ASN A 245 -13.65 10.01 -15.28
C ASN A 245 -14.50 11.15 -15.82
N GLY A 246 -13.98 11.93 -16.79
CA GLY A 246 -14.74 12.98 -17.49
C GLY A 246 -15.82 12.42 -18.41
N ASP A 247 -15.62 11.24 -18.99
CA ASP A 247 -16.58 10.57 -19.86
C ASP A 247 -17.53 9.61 -19.12
N TYR A 248 -17.24 9.34 -17.84
CA TYR A 248 -18.06 8.44 -17.04
C TYR A 248 -19.42 9.08 -16.74
N ARG A 249 -20.47 8.44 -17.27
CA ARG A 249 -21.87 8.81 -17.00
C ARG A 249 -22.53 7.68 -16.23
N SER A 250 -23.01 7.95 -15.03
CA SER A 250 -23.82 7.03 -14.22
C SER A 250 -25.27 7.00 -14.68
#